data_c7298f460c821d40c2d76824d3ca41c2
#
_entry.id   c7298f460c821d40c2d76824d3ca41c2
#
_cell.length_a   1.000
_cell.length_b   1.000
_cell.length_c   1.000
_cell.angle_alpha   90.00
_cell.angle_beta   90.00
_cell.angle_gamma   90.00
#
_symmetry.space_group_name_H-M   'P 1'
#
loop_
_entity.id
_entity.type
_entity.pdbx_description
1 polymer ?
#
loop_
_entity_poly.entity_id
_entity_poly.type
_entity_poly.pdbx_seq_one_letter_code
_entity_poly.pdbx_strand_id
1 'polypeptide(L)'
;MANIQTRTTADNRVMHTARIRIKGYPHQTATFPRLTDAKQWAQKTESLIREGKYFSQAEAKRHTFADMVERYIKTVLPSKSAKVKSQYAQQLRKWSSWLGEISLDKITTALIVEHRDKLAIEKTPRGSYKSAATVNRYLAALSSVFSVAIKEWQWVEENPVKKIGKFKENKGRERFLSPGEIELLLKTCRESGKKDLHLAVVLALSTGARRMETWSLRWKDIDLNAGKAIIRETKNKQTRIIPIQSYALELMRQKSKVRRVDTDLVFPGKVDPTKPFDFRRSWESVLRKAGIKDFRWHDLRHSAGSYLAMNGASSREIAEILGHKTLEMAMRYSHLTEGHSVSVVKSMNDKMFEKY
;
A
#
# COMPACT_ATOMS: atom_id res chain seq x y z
N MET A 1 -37.97 -15.69 25.94
CA MET A 1 -38.97 -14.69 26.32
C MET A 1 -38.49 -13.96 27.56
N ALA A 2 -38.68 -12.65 27.57
CA ALA A 2 -38.34 -11.84 28.74
C ALA A 2 -39.37 -12.09 29.87
N ASN A 3 -38.89 -12.26 31.10
CA ASN A 3 -39.71 -12.34 32.31
C ASN A 3 -39.43 -11.10 33.17
N ILE A 4 -40.48 -10.40 33.59
CA ILE A 4 -40.34 -9.22 34.44
C ILE A 4 -40.95 -9.52 35.81
N GLN A 5 -40.15 -9.41 36.86
CA GLN A 5 -40.57 -9.58 38.25
C GLN A 5 -40.59 -8.23 38.96
N THR A 6 -41.67 -7.96 39.65
CA THR A 6 -41.83 -6.74 40.47
C THR A 6 -41.51 -7.13 41.93
N ARG A 7 -40.64 -6.37 42.61
CA ARG A 7 -40.28 -6.53 44.01
C ARG A 7 -40.33 -5.17 44.71
N THR A 8 -40.75 -5.19 45.97
CA THR A 8 -40.62 -4.03 46.84
C THR A 8 -39.33 -4.19 47.65
N THR A 9 -38.48 -3.18 47.66
CA THR A 9 -37.26 -3.15 48.45
C THR A 9 -37.57 -2.87 49.94
N ALA A 10 -36.60 -3.08 50.84
CA ALA A 10 -36.73 -2.76 52.24
C ALA A 10 -37.10 -1.29 52.50
N ASP A 11 -36.73 -0.38 51.61
CA ASP A 11 -37.06 1.06 51.64
C ASP A 11 -38.41 1.39 51.01
N ASN A 12 -39.30 0.39 50.89
CA ASN A 12 -40.65 0.53 50.30
C ASN A 12 -40.70 1.04 48.84
N ARG A 13 -39.61 0.90 48.07
CA ARG A 13 -39.55 1.27 46.63
C ARG A 13 -39.92 0.07 45.77
N VAL A 14 -40.79 0.27 44.81
CA VAL A 14 -41.12 -0.75 43.82
C VAL A 14 -40.07 -0.79 42.72
N MET A 15 -39.47 -1.95 42.49
CA MET A 15 -38.48 -2.17 41.45
C MET A 15 -38.91 -3.32 40.54
N HIS A 16 -38.64 -3.17 39.25
CA HIS A 16 -38.96 -4.12 38.18
C HIS A 16 -37.71 -4.73 37.60
N THR A 17 -37.49 -6.03 37.82
CA THR A 17 -36.34 -6.77 37.30
C THR A 17 -36.72 -7.54 36.05
N ALA A 18 -36.19 -7.15 34.90
CA ALA A 18 -36.37 -7.87 33.66
C ALA A 18 -35.25 -8.91 33.49
N ARG A 19 -35.59 -10.14 33.12
CA ARG A 19 -34.70 -11.25 32.86
C ARG A 19 -34.93 -11.81 31.48
N ILE A 20 -33.90 -11.89 30.65
CA ILE A 20 -33.97 -12.41 29.29
C ILE A 20 -33.14 -13.71 29.23
N ARG A 21 -33.79 -14.79 28.77
CA ARG A 21 -33.19 -16.09 28.55
C ARG A 21 -33.44 -16.53 27.11
N ILE A 22 -32.40 -16.54 26.30
CA ILE A 22 -32.44 -17.03 24.91
C ILE A 22 -31.46 -18.21 24.82
N LYS A 23 -31.90 -19.33 24.24
CA LYS A 23 -31.08 -20.54 24.08
C LYS A 23 -29.82 -20.21 23.27
N GLY A 24 -28.66 -20.58 23.79
CA GLY A 24 -27.35 -20.33 23.17
C GLY A 24 -26.72 -18.99 23.54
N TYR A 25 -27.35 -18.17 24.38
CA TYR A 25 -26.82 -16.89 24.82
C TYR A 25 -26.79 -16.75 26.35
N PRO A 26 -25.82 -16.00 26.92
CA PRO A 26 -25.78 -15.70 28.36
C PRO A 26 -27.02 -14.95 28.80
N HIS A 27 -27.51 -15.27 30.01
CA HIS A 27 -28.65 -14.59 30.59
C HIS A 27 -28.38 -13.11 30.82
N GLN A 28 -29.37 -12.27 30.48
CA GLN A 28 -29.32 -10.84 30.73
C GLN A 28 -30.33 -10.45 31.77
N THR A 29 -29.95 -9.58 32.72
CA THR A 29 -30.82 -9.10 33.80
C THR A 29 -30.58 -7.63 34.06
N ALA A 30 -31.64 -6.84 34.16
CA ALA A 30 -31.54 -5.44 34.56
C ALA A 30 -32.77 -5.05 35.43
N THR A 31 -32.56 -4.10 36.34
CA THR A 31 -33.59 -3.65 37.30
C THR A 31 -33.89 -2.17 37.09
N PHE A 32 -35.16 -1.82 37.07
CA PHE A 32 -35.66 -0.48 36.76
C PHE A 32 -36.70 -0.02 37.79
N PRO A 33 -36.78 1.31 38.05
CA PRO A 33 -37.80 1.87 38.93
C PRO A 33 -39.21 1.93 38.28
N ARG A 34 -39.29 1.83 36.93
CA ARG A 34 -40.55 1.87 36.20
C ARG A 34 -40.76 0.60 35.39
N LEU A 35 -41.96 0.08 35.38
CA LEU A 35 -42.34 -1.11 34.60
C LEU A 35 -42.19 -0.89 33.08
N THR A 36 -42.50 0.30 32.62
CA THR A 36 -42.37 0.70 31.21
C THR A 36 -40.93 0.58 30.73
N ASP A 37 -39.96 1.06 31.55
CA ASP A 37 -38.54 1.02 31.21
C ASP A 37 -38.02 -0.41 31.18
N ALA A 38 -38.49 -1.24 32.14
CA ALA A 38 -38.16 -2.67 32.16
C ALA A 38 -38.66 -3.41 30.91
N LYS A 39 -39.92 -3.13 30.47
CA LYS A 39 -40.50 -3.70 29.24
C LYS A 39 -39.74 -3.25 28.00
N GLN A 40 -39.47 -1.97 27.88
CA GLN A 40 -38.76 -1.40 26.74
C GLN A 40 -37.34 -1.94 26.62
N TRP A 41 -36.62 -2.01 27.75
CA TRP A 41 -35.31 -2.61 27.80
C TRP A 41 -35.31 -4.09 27.40
N ALA A 42 -36.28 -4.86 27.90
CA ALA A 42 -36.42 -6.28 27.61
C ALA A 42 -36.69 -6.51 26.09
N GLN A 43 -37.60 -5.79 25.50
CA GLN A 43 -37.92 -5.88 24.07
C GLN A 43 -36.74 -5.50 23.20
N LYS A 44 -36.04 -4.39 23.51
CA LYS A 44 -34.88 -3.91 22.76
C LYS A 44 -33.73 -4.92 22.88
N THR A 45 -33.45 -5.42 24.09
CA THR A 45 -32.36 -6.37 24.34
C THR A 45 -32.62 -7.71 23.67
N GLU A 46 -33.88 -8.22 23.70
CA GLU A 46 -34.25 -9.45 23.01
C GLU A 46 -34.09 -9.33 21.49
N SER A 47 -34.47 -8.21 20.88
CA SER A 47 -34.26 -7.91 19.48
C SER A 47 -32.76 -7.89 19.14
N LEU A 48 -31.96 -7.17 19.90
CA LEU A 48 -30.52 -7.07 19.70
C LEU A 48 -29.78 -8.40 19.83
N ILE A 49 -30.21 -9.27 20.78
CA ILE A 49 -29.64 -10.62 20.93
C ILE A 49 -29.99 -11.48 19.73
N ARG A 50 -31.26 -11.47 19.28
CA ARG A 50 -31.69 -12.22 18.08
C ARG A 50 -31.00 -11.76 16.80
N GLU A 51 -30.69 -10.45 16.69
CA GLU A 51 -29.92 -9.88 15.59
C GLU A 51 -28.41 -10.10 15.74
N GLY A 52 -27.93 -10.70 16.85
CA GLY A 52 -26.51 -10.90 17.13
C GLY A 52 -25.72 -9.64 17.50
N LYS A 53 -26.41 -8.50 17.73
CA LYS A 53 -25.77 -7.19 17.95
C LYS A 53 -25.55 -6.82 19.41
N TYR A 54 -26.24 -7.49 20.34
CA TYR A 54 -26.22 -7.11 21.76
C TYR A 54 -24.82 -7.19 22.39
N PHE A 55 -24.08 -8.25 22.08
CA PHE A 55 -22.77 -8.47 22.70
C PHE A 55 -21.70 -7.55 22.12
N SER A 56 -21.76 -7.22 20.85
CA SER A 56 -20.84 -6.25 20.24
C SER A 56 -21.03 -4.84 20.80
N GLN A 57 -22.27 -4.42 21.12
CA GLN A 57 -22.52 -3.14 21.78
C GLN A 57 -21.99 -3.10 23.22
N ALA A 58 -22.10 -4.21 23.97
CA ALA A 58 -21.57 -4.31 25.31
C ALA A 58 -20.02 -4.26 25.30
N GLU A 59 -19.40 -4.97 24.38
CA GLU A 59 -17.94 -4.96 24.20
C GLU A 59 -17.44 -3.60 23.72
N ALA A 60 -18.17 -2.91 22.81
CA ALA A 60 -17.81 -1.58 22.36
C ALA A 60 -17.78 -0.54 23.49
N LYS A 61 -18.64 -0.67 24.49
CA LYS A 61 -18.61 0.19 25.70
C LYS A 61 -17.48 -0.15 26.65
N ARG A 62 -17.07 -1.43 26.70
CA ARG A 62 -16.05 -1.94 27.61
C ARG A 62 -14.65 -1.62 27.18
N HIS A 63 -14.41 -1.52 25.87
CA HIS A 63 -13.09 -1.31 25.30
C HIS A 63 -12.89 0.11 24.78
N THR A 64 -11.72 0.66 25.04
CA THR A 64 -11.29 1.95 24.50
C THR A 64 -10.68 1.79 23.10
N PHE A 65 -10.51 2.91 22.43
CA PHE A 65 -9.78 2.94 21.15
C PHE A 65 -8.32 2.51 21.34
N ALA A 66 -7.68 2.89 22.45
CA ALA A 66 -6.32 2.46 22.76
C ALA A 66 -6.22 0.94 22.89
N ASP A 67 -7.15 0.30 23.61
CA ASP A 67 -7.18 -1.18 23.75
C ASP A 67 -7.25 -1.86 22.37
N MET A 68 -8.10 -1.34 21.48
CA MET A 68 -8.25 -1.87 20.13
C MET A 68 -6.95 -1.75 19.32
N VAL A 69 -6.29 -0.60 19.39
CA VAL A 69 -5.02 -0.36 18.68
C VAL A 69 -3.90 -1.22 19.24
N GLU A 70 -3.77 -1.32 20.56
CA GLU A 70 -2.73 -2.14 21.21
C GLU A 70 -2.89 -3.61 20.86
N ARG A 71 -4.10 -4.13 20.95
CA ARG A 71 -4.40 -5.51 20.55
C ARG A 71 -4.02 -5.74 19.08
N TYR A 72 -4.37 -4.82 18.18
CA TYR A 72 -4.01 -4.93 16.77
C TYR A 72 -2.50 -4.93 16.54
N ILE A 73 -1.77 -4.03 17.20
CA ILE A 73 -0.32 -3.96 17.11
C ILE A 73 0.32 -5.26 17.62
N LYS A 74 -0.19 -5.82 18.71
CA LYS A 74 0.34 -7.03 19.35
C LYS A 74 0.03 -8.30 18.57
N THR A 75 -1.19 -8.44 18.03
CA THR A 75 -1.68 -9.71 17.48
C THR A 75 -1.66 -9.77 15.94
N VAL A 76 -1.95 -8.66 15.26
CA VAL A 76 -2.13 -8.63 13.79
C VAL A 76 -0.88 -8.14 13.06
N LEU A 77 -0.25 -7.07 13.54
CA LEU A 77 0.94 -6.51 12.89
C LEU A 77 2.14 -7.47 12.81
N PRO A 78 2.39 -8.43 13.74
CA PRO A 78 3.49 -9.37 13.61
C PRO A 78 3.47 -10.20 12.31
N SER A 79 2.33 -10.45 11.72
CA SER A 79 2.18 -11.15 10.43
C SER A 79 2.54 -10.30 9.20
N LYS A 80 2.72 -8.99 9.35
CA LYS A 80 3.01 -8.07 8.24
C LYS A 80 4.53 -7.88 8.06
N SER A 81 4.95 -7.38 6.89
CA SER A 81 6.35 -7.04 6.65
C SER A 81 6.84 -5.92 7.58
N ALA A 82 8.13 -5.89 7.92
CA ALA A 82 8.73 -4.91 8.85
C ALA A 82 8.38 -3.45 8.49
N LYS A 83 8.39 -3.11 7.20
CA LYS A 83 8.02 -1.78 6.71
C LYS A 83 6.56 -1.44 6.99
N VAL A 84 5.65 -2.38 6.74
CA VAL A 84 4.20 -2.20 6.99
C VAL A 84 3.95 -2.10 8.49
N LYS A 85 4.59 -2.94 9.31
CA LYS A 85 4.51 -2.87 10.79
C LYS A 85 4.82 -1.46 11.30
N SER A 86 5.99 -0.93 10.90
CA SER A 86 6.43 0.40 11.35
C SER A 86 5.46 1.51 10.91
N GLN A 87 5.02 1.49 9.65
CA GLN A 87 4.11 2.50 9.13
C GLN A 87 2.72 2.45 9.80
N TYR A 88 2.14 1.26 9.92
CA TYR A 88 0.84 1.10 10.57
C TYR A 88 0.90 1.46 12.05
N ALA A 89 1.94 1.00 12.77
CA ALA A 89 2.11 1.34 14.17
C ALA A 89 2.20 2.87 14.38
N GLN A 90 2.97 3.57 13.54
CA GLN A 90 3.06 5.04 13.59
C GLN A 90 1.70 5.71 13.33
N GLN A 91 0.99 5.26 12.29
CA GLN A 91 -0.30 5.83 11.93
C GLN A 91 -1.36 5.58 13.01
N LEU A 92 -1.41 4.37 13.55
CA LEU A 92 -2.36 4.00 14.60
C LEU A 92 -2.06 4.69 15.93
N ARG A 93 -0.78 4.84 16.32
CA ARG A 93 -0.42 5.62 17.50
C ARG A 93 -0.84 7.09 17.38
N LYS A 94 -0.75 7.67 16.17
CA LYS A 94 -1.26 9.03 15.93
C LYS A 94 -2.76 9.11 16.15
N TRP A 95 -3.55 8.15 15.67
CA TRP A 95 -4.98 8.07 15.97
C TRP A 95 -5.23 7.88 17.47
N SER A 96 -4.45 7.01 18.12
CA SER A 96 -4.56 6.74 19.55
C SER A 96 -4.24 7.96 20.42
N SER A 97 -3.35 8.86 19.96
CA SER A 97 -3.07 10.12 20.68
C SER A 97 -4.26 11.09 20.72
N TRP A 98 -5.26 10.88 19.87
CA TRP A 98 -6.47 11.71 19.84
C TRP A 98 -7.71 11.01 20.41
N LEU A 99 -7.82 9.71 20.16
CA LEU A 99 -9.04 8.93 20.41
C LEU A 99 -8.85 7.86 21.50
N GLY A 100 -7.65 7.70 22.02
CA GLY A 100 -7.24 6.58 22.88
C GLY A 100 -8.19 6.31 24.04
N GLU A 101 -8.54 7.33 24.78
CA GLU A 101 -9.40 7.26 25.97
C GLU A 101 -10.89 7.06 25.66
N ILE A 102 -11.28 7.18 24.41
CA ILE A 102 -12.69 7.15 23.99
C ILE A 102 -13.12 5.69 23.84
N SER A 103 -14.26 5.31 24.43
CA SER A 103 -14.85 3.98 24.26
C SER A 103 -15.33 3.78 22.82
N LEU A 104 -15.24 2.54 22.31
CA LEU A 104 -15.47 2.23 20.90
C LEU A 104 -16.90 2.58 20.43
N ASP A 105 -17.90 2.51 21.32
CA ASP A 105 -19.29 2.89 21.03
C ASP A 105 -19.47 4.39 20.73
N LYS A 106 -18.53 5.22 21.17
CA LYS A 106 -18.51 6.67 20.95
C LYS A 106 -17.66 7.10 19.76
N ILE A 107 -16.93 6.19 19.11
CA ILE A 107 -16.13 6.49 17.92
C ILE A 107 -17.05 6.59 16.71
N THR A 108 -17.50 7.79 16.41
CA THR A 108 -18.39 8.06 15.28
C THR A 108 -17.63 8.44 14.00
N THR A 109 -18.32 8.34 12.85
CA THR A 109 -17.80 8.84 11.58
C THR A 109 -17.45 10.33 11.64
N ALA A 110 -18.28 11.14 12.30
CA ALA A 110 -18.07 12.59 12.45
C ALA A 110 -16.78 12.89 13.22
N LEU A 111 -16.53 12.20 14.33
CA LEU A 111 -15.32 12.35 15.13
C LEU A 111 -14.06 12.00 14.32
N ILE A 112 -14.11 10.94 13.53
CA ILE A 112 -12.97 10.55 12.66
C ILE A 112 -12.75 11.59 11.57
N VAL A 113 -13.81 12.15 10.98
CA VAL A 113 -13.71 13.20 9.95
C VAL A 113 -13.03 14.45 10.53
N GLU A 114 -13.42 14.88 11.72
CA GLU A 114 -12.78 16.01 12.40
C GLU A 114 -11.26 15.83 12.54
N HIS A 115 -10.82 14.65 13.02
CA HIS A 115 -9.40 14.36 13.18
C HIS A 115 -8.69 14.11 11.84
N ARG A 116 -9.39 13.59 10.81
CA ARG A 116 -8.87 13.51 9.44
C ARG A 116 -8.53 14.90 8.91
N ASP A 117 -9.43 15.86 9.11
CA ASP A 117 -9.26 17.23 8.63
C ASP A 117 -8.13 17.93 9.38
N LYS A 118 -8.01 17.73 10.70
CA LYS A 118 -6.83 18.16 11.47
C LYS A 118 -5.54 17.55 10.92
N LEU A 119 -5.55 16.26 10.56
CA LEU A 119 -4.38 15.60 9.98
C LEU A 119 -3.98 16.19 8.62
N ALA A 120 -4.95 16.62 7.80
CA ALA A 120 -4.70 17.19 6.49
C ALA A 120 -3.96 18.52 6.53
N ILE A 121 -4.23 19.36 7.57
CA ILE A 121 -3.57 20.65 7.76
C ILE A 121 -2.31 20.56 8.63
N GLU A 122 -1.94 19.36 9.10
CA GLU A 122 -0.72 19.16 9.89
C GLU A 122 0.52 19.20 9.00
N LYS A 123 1.48 20.06 9.36
CA LYS A 123 2.74 20.18 8.63
C LYS A 123 3.64 18.96 8.86
N THR A 124 4.30 18.54 7.80
CA THR A 124 5.37 17.52 7.87
C THR A 124 6.65 18.18 8.42
N PRO A 125 7.66 17.40 8.87
CA PRO A 125 8.96 17.94 9.26
C PRO A 125 9.66 18.82 8.20
N ARG A 126 9.22 18.70 6.93
CA ARG A 126 9.73 19.51 5.81
C ARG A 126 8.92 20.79 5.56
N GLY A 127 7.97 21.12 6.44
CA GLY A 127 7.14 22.32 6.37
C GLY A 127 5.94 22.26 5.41
N SER A 128 5.78 21.22 4.59
CA SER A 128 4.62 21.03 3.71
C SER A 128 3.45 20.36 4.44
N TYR A 129 2.22 20.57 3.99
CA TYR A 129 1.07 19.83 4.48
C TYR A 129 1.14 18.35 4.05
N LYS A 130 0.47 17.48 4.81
CA LYS A 130 0.35 16.08 4.42
C LYS A 130 -0.44 15.96 3.12
N SER A 131 0.06 15.14 2.18
CA SER A 131 -0.65 14.91 0.91
C SER A 131 -1.95 14.11 1.13
N ALA A 132 -2.93 14.28 0.23
CA ALA A 132 -4.16 13.48 0.19
C ALA A 132 -3.89 11.99 0.30
N ALA A 133 -2.89 11.48 -0.45
CA ALA A 133 -2.46 10.08 -0.39
C ALA A 133 -1.96 9.68 1.01
N THR A 134 -1.28 10.56 1.73
CA THR A 134 -0.82 10.29 3.09
C THR A 134 -2.01 10.18 4.04
N VAL A 135 -2.94 11.15 4.00
CA VAL A 135 -4.15 11.14 4.85
C VAL A 135 -5.00 9.89 4.56
N ASN A 136 -5.20 9.54 3.29
CA ASN A 136 -5.93 8.33 2.91
C ASN A 136 -5.27 7.05 3.46
N ARG A 137 -3.94 6.99 3.58
CA ARG A 137 -3.24 5.85 4.21
C ARG A 137 -3.49 5.78 5.71
N TYR A 138 -3.58 6.91 6.40
CA TYR A 138 -3.97 6.93 7.81
C TYR A 138 -5.40 6.39 8.01
N LEU A 139 -6.35 6.79 7.14
CA LEU A 139 -7.70 6.23 7.14
C LEU A 139 -7.71 4.73 6.82
N ALA A 140 -6.88 4.27 5.88
CA ALA A 140 -6.78 2.85 5.53
C ALA A 140 -6.26 2.00 6.69
N ALA A 141 -5.25 2.47 7.42
CA ALA A 141 -4.76 1.80 8.62
C ALA A 141 -5.84 1.70 9.70
N LEU A 142 -6.55 2.80 9.94
CA LEU A 142 -7.67 2.86 10.87
C LEU A 142 -8.80 1.89 10.47
N SER A 143 -9.20 1.91 9.19
CA SER A 143 -10.22 1.00 8.65
C SER A 143 -9.83 -0.48 8.79
N SER A 144 -8.54 -0.80 8.66
CA SER A 144 -8.04 -2.16 8.85
C SER A 144 -8.24 -2.65 10.28
N VAL A 145 -7.99 -1.81 11.28
CA VAL A 145 -8.19 -2.15 12.70
C VAL A 145 -9.67 -2.40 12.99
N PHE A 146 -10.56 -1.50 12.58
CA PHE A 146 -12.01 -1.69 12.75
C PHE A 146 -12.51 -2.95 12.05
N SER A 147 -11.96 -3.27 10.86
CA SER A 147 -12.36 -4.48 10.13
C SER A 147 -11.99 -5.77 10.88
N VAL A 148 -10.86 -5.79 11.58
CA VAL A 148 -10.46 -6.91 12.45
C VAL A 148 -11.32 -6.93 13.72
N ALA A 149 -11.56 -5.77 14.32
CA ALA A 149 -12.41 -5.66 15.51
C ALA A 149 -13.85 -6.17 15.26
N ILE A 150 -14.37 -6.01 14.04
CA ILE A 150 -15.64 -6.58 13.64
C ILE A 150 -15.56 -8.09 13.41
N LYS A 151 -14.60 -8.52 12.57
CA LYS A 151 -14.58 -9.89 12.05
C LYS A 151 -14.08 -10.92 13.05
N GLU A 152 -13.05 -10.57 13.82
CA GLU A 152 -12.33 -11.51 14.68
C GLU A 152 -12.66 -11.31 16.16
N TRP A 153 -12.80 -10.05 16.60
CA TRP A 153 -12.98 -9.75 18.02
C TRP A 153 -14.44 -9.50 18.41
N GLN A 154 -15.29 -9.16 17.44
CA GLN A 154 -16.71 -8.83 17.67
C GLN A 154 -16.90 -7.69 18.66
N TRP A 155 -15.96 -6.74 18.71
CA TRP A 155 -15.99 -5.58 19.60
C TRP A 155 -16.85 -4.42 19.09
N VAL A 156 -17.07 -4.36 17.78
CA VAL A 156 -17.88 -3.34 17.12
C VAL A 156 -18.67 -3.95 15.97
N GLU A 157 -19.81 -3.35 15.63
CA GLU A 157 -20.71 -3.83 14.57
C GLU A 157 -20.34 -3.27 13.20
N GLU A 158 -19.98 -2.00 13.16
CA GLU A 158 -19.72 -1.27 11.93
C GLU A 158 -18.31 -0.65 11.93
N ASN A 159 -17.79 -0.48 10.73
CA ASN A 159 -16.55 0.26 10.52
C ASN A 159 -16.89 1.70 10.15
N PRO A 160 -16.75 2.67 11.06
CA PRO A 160 -17.13 4.07 10.82
C PRO A 160 -16.31 4.73 9.73
N VAL A 161 -15.12 4.18 9.42
CA VAL A 161 -14.21 4.71 8.39
C VAL A 161 -14.75 4.45 6.98
N LYS A 162 -15.55 3.40 6.78
CA LYS A 162 -16.10 3.06 5.44
C LYS A 162 -17.03 4.11 4.87
N LYS A 163 -17.69 4.89 5.74
CA LYS A 163 -18.59 5.98 5.36
C LYS A 163 -17.84 7.28 5.02
N ILE A 164 -16.51 7.32 5.21
CA ILE A 164 -15.71 8.52 5.01
C ILE A 164 -15.21 8.58 3.56
N GLY A 165 -15.50 9.68 2.88
CA GLY A 165 -14.93 9.99 1.58
C GLY A 165 -13.40 10.16 1.66
N LYS A 166 -12.69 9.52 0.74
CA LYS A 166 -11.25 9.72 0.58
C LYS A 166 -10.97 11.04 -0.13
N PHE A 167 -9.87 11.68 0.22
CA PHE A 167 -9.40 12.83 -0.56
C PHE A 167 -8.95 12.37 -1.95
N LYS A 168 -9.22 13.22 -2.96
CA LYS A 168 -8.76 12.98 -4.32
C LYS A 168 -7.23 13.01 -4.35
N GLU A 169 -6.62 11.91 -4.72
CA GLU A 169 -5.17 11.82 -4.86
C GLU A 169 -4.76 12.40 -6.23
N ASN A 170 -3.60 13.06 -6.27
CA ASN A 170 -3.04 13.53 -7.53
C ASN A 170 -2.77 12.33 -8.43
N LYS A 171 -2.93 12.54 -9.76
CA LYS A 171 -2.49 11.55 -10.75
C LYS A 171 -1.02 11.19 -10.50
N GLY A 172 -0.66 9.95 -10.76
CA GLY A 172 0.73 9.50 -10.64
C GLY A 172 1.67 10.34 -11.49
N ARG A 173 2.96 10.30 -11.20
CA ARG A 173 3.97 10.99 -12.01
C ARG A 173 4.00 10.40 -13.42
N GLU A 174 4.06 11.28 -14.41
CA GLU A 174 4.16 10.93 -15.84
C GLU A 174 5.54 11.31 -16.41
N ARG A 175 6.47 11.77 -15.55
CA ARG A 175 7.82 12.20 -15.92
C ARG A 175 8.65 11.02 -16.46
N PHE A 176 9.13 11.14 -17.68
CA PHE A 176 10.13 10.25 -18.29
C PHE A 176 11.24 11.08 -18.95
N LEU A 177 12.38 10.48 -19.25
CA LEU A 177 13.51 11.15 -19.87
C LEU A 177 13.28 11.34 -21.35
N SER A 178 13.65 12.51 -21.88
CA SER A 178 13.79 12.71 -23.32
C SER A 178 15.04 11.99 -23.85
N PRO A 179 15.18 11.78 -25.18
CA PRO A 179 16.39 11.17 -25.75
C PRO A 179 17.66 11.91 -25.33
N GLY A 180 17.68 13.24 -25.41
CA GLY A 180 18.83 14.04 -24.99
C GLY A 180 19.14 13.95 -23.49
N GLU A 181 18.11 13.84 -22.63
CA GLU A 181 18.33 13.61 -21.20
C GLU A 181 18.90 12.22 -20.91
N ILE A 182 18.49 11.19 -21.69
CA ILE A 182 19.08 9.83 -21.57
C ILE A 182 20.57 9.88 -21.92
N GLU A 183 20.92 10.49 -23.04
CA GLU A 183 22.31 10.61 -23.46
C GLU A 183 23.15 11.34 -22.42
N LEU A 184 22.69 12.48 -21.95
CA LEU A 184 23.36 13.29 -20.94
C LEU A 184 23.51 12.53 -19.61
N LEU A 185 22.45 11.83 -19.17
CA LEU A 185 22.49 11.01 -17.96
C LEU A 185 23.53 9.90 -18.06
N LEU A 186 23.51 9.14 -19.16
CA LEU A 186 24.44 8.03 -19.36
C LEU A 186 25.88 8.51 -19.49
N LYS A 187 26.13 9.63 -20.19
CA LYS A 187 27.43 10.29 -20.26
C LYS A 187 27.93 10.67 -18.87
N THR A 188 27.12 11.38 -18.10
CA THR A 188 27.46 11.82 -16.74
C THR A 188 27.69 10.64 -15.80
N CYS A 189 26.92 9.55 -15.93
CA CYS A 189 27.16 8.32 -15.17
C CYS A 189 28.54 7.71 -15.47
N ARG A 190 28.95 7.64 -16.74
CA ARG A 190 30.28 7.13 -17.16
C ARG A 190 31.41 7.99 -16.60
N GLU A 191 31.30 9.31 -16.77
CA GLU A 191 32.29 10.29 -16.30
C GLU A 191 32.38 10.38 -14.77
N SER A 192 31.37 9.93 -14.04
CA SER A 192 31.37 9.94 -12.58
C SER A 192 32.39 9.00 -11.93
N GLY A 193 33.06 8.16 -12.71
CA GLY A 193 33.98 7.11 -12.21
C GLY A 193 33.29 5.97 -11.44
N LYS A 194 31.94 6.00 -11.36
CA LYS A 194 31.15 4.99 -10.63
C LYS A 194 30.54 4.00 -11.62
N LYS A 195 31.37 3.06 -12.10
CA LYS A 195 30.99 2.05 -13.12
C LYS A 195 29.71 1.29 -12.77
N ASP A 196 29.51 0.95 -11.50
CA ASP A 196 28.32 0.23 -11.04
C ASP A 196 27.04 1.08 -11.14
N LEU A 197 27.11 2.40 -10.95
CA LEU A 197 25.96 3.28 -11.13
C LEU A 197 25.51 3.33 -12.59
N HIS A 198 26.47 3.45 -13.53
CA HIS A 198 26.16 3.44 -14.96
C HIS A 198 25.42 2.15 -15.36
N LEU A 199 25.97 0.99 -14.98
CA LEU A 199 25.33 -0.30 -15.24
C LEU A 199 23.93 -0.40 -14.60
N ALA A 200 23.77 0.03 -13.34
CA ALA A 200 22.48 0.00 -12.65
C ALA A 200 21.41 0.89 -13.32
N VAL A 201 21.82 2.06 -13.85
CA VAL A 201 20.94 2.96 -14.61
C VAL A 201 20.54 2.35 -15.95
N VAL A 202 21.51 1.79 -16.69
CA VAL A 202 21.23 1.11 -17.96
C VAL A 202 20.27 -0.06 -17.75
N LEU A 203 20.50 -0.89 -16.74
CA LEU A 203 19.59 -1.99 -16.41
C LEU A 203 18.18 -1.49 -16.05
N ALA A 204 18.09 -0.42 -15.25
CA ALA A 204 16.78 0.14 -14.87
C ALA A 204 16.01 0.69 -16.06
N LEU A 205 16.70 1.33 -17.02
CA LEU A 205 16.09 1.86 -18.25
C LEU A 205 15.69 0.75 -19.22
N SER A 206 16.56 -0.25 -19.42
CA SER A 206 16.33 -1.31 -20.41
C SER A 206 15.29 -2.33 -19.97
N THR A 207 15.19 -2.59 -18.66
CA THR A 207 14.31 -3.64 -18.11
C THR A 207 13.08 -3.11 -17.40
N GLY A 208 13.06 -1.82 -17.06
CA GLY A 208 12.03 -1.22 -16.20
C GLY A 208 11.95 -1.83 -14.79
N ALA A 209 12.97 -2.55 -14.34
CA ALA A 209 13.00 -3.18 -13.02
C ALA A 209 12.87 -2.15 -11.88
N ARG A 210 12.19 -2.54 -10.79
CA ARG A 210 12.06 -1.66 -9.61
C ARG A 210 13.43 -1.44 -8.96
N ARG A 211 13.60 -0.32 -8.26
CA ARG A 211 14.87 0.05 -7.63
C ARG A 211 15.54 -1.11 -6.90
N MET A 212 14.82 -1.77 -6.00
CA MET A 212 15.42 -2.88 -5.25
C MET A 212 15.58 -4.15 -6.08
N GLU A 213 14.78 -4.37 -7.08
CA GLU A 213 14.98 -5.48 -8.03
C GLU A 213 16.29 -5.30 -8.79
N THR A 214 16.61 -4.08 -9.24
CA THR A 214 17.89 -3.77 -9.87
C THR A 214 19.07 -3.85 -8.89
N TRP A 215 18.95 -3.19 -7.72
CA TRP A 215 20.07 -3.06 -6.79
C TRP A 215 20.42 -4.36 -6.07
N SER A 216 19.43 -5.24 -5.83
CA SER A 216 19.63 -6.53 -5.19
C SER A 216 19.74 -7.71 -6.17
N LEU A 217 20.01 -7.44 -7.44
CA LEU A 217 20.20 -8.46 -8.47
C LEU A 217 21.35 -9.39 -8.09
N ARG A 218 21.18 -10.70 -8.32
CA ARG A 218 22.15 -11.73 -7.95
C ARG A 218 22.66 -12.50 -9.18
N TRP A 219 23.91 -12.85 -9.17
CA TRP A 219 24.54 -13.59 -10.28
C TRP A 219 23.86 -14.93 -10.55
N LYS A 220 23.47 -15.67 -9.51
CA LYS A 220 22.78 -16.97 -9.66
C LYS A 220 21.40 -16.86 -10.33
N ASP A 221 20.82 -15.67 -10.40
CA ASP A 221 19.53 -15.41 -11.03
C ASP A 221 19.68 -14.86 -12.45
N ILE A 222 20.92 -14.80 -12.99
CA ILE A 222 21.23 -14.23 -14.32
C ILE A 222 21.78 -15.31 -15.22
N ASP A 223 21.18 -15.44 -16.38
CA ASP A 223 21.68 -16.23 -17.50
C ASP A 223 22.22 -15.27 -18.59
N LEU A 224 23.54 -15.10 -18.63
CA LEU A 224 24.21 -14.22 -19.61
C LEU A 224 24.19 -14.78 -21.02
N ASN A 225 24.01 -16.09 -21.21
CA ASN A 225 23.92 -16.70 -22.55
C ASN A 225 22.54 -16.46 -23.13
N ALA A 226 21.50 -16.73 -22.36
CA ALA A 226 20.10 -16.48 -22.76
C ALA A 226 19.72 -15.00 -22.66
N GLY A 227 20.57 -14.13 -22.09
CA GLY A 227 20.28 -12.70 -21.92
C GLY A 227 19.03 -12.41 -21.09
N LYS A 228 18.91 -13.07 -19.93
CA LYS A 228 17.75 -12.93 -19.05
C LYS A 228 18.14 -12.95 -17.58
N ALA A 229 17.31 -12.34 -16.75
CA ALA A 229 17.40 -12.45 -15.30
C ALA A 229 16.06 -12.83 -14.67
N ILE A 230 16.12 -13.60 -13.59
CA ILE A 230 14.97 -14.03 -12.81
C ILE A 230 14.84 -13.09 -11.62
N ILE A 231 13.78 -12.32 -11.56
CA ILE A 231 13.45 -11.50 -10.38
C ILE A 231 12.61 -12.35 -9.44
N ARG A 232 13.26 -12.86 -8.40
CA ARG A 232 12.59 -13.58 -7.31
C ARG A 232 12.03 -12.60 -6.30
N GLU A 233 11.01 -12.99 -5.56
CA GLU A 233 10.46 -12.20 -4.46
C GLU A 233 10.13 -10.73 -4.80
N THR A 234 9.39 -10.53 -5.88
CA THR A 234 8.79 -9.22 -6.11
C THR A 234 7.91 -8.85 -4.91
N LYS A 235 7.63 -7.56 -4.69
CA LYS A 235 6.67 -7.09 -3.67
C LYS A 235 5.33 -7.87 -3.69
N ASN A 236 5.07 -8.59 -4.79
CA ASN A 236 3.84 -9.35 -5.04
C ASN A 236 4.02 -10.86 -4.86
N LYS A 237 5.19 -11.33 -4.38
CA LYS A 237 5.55 -12.76 -4.26
C LYS A 237 5.50 -13.54 -5.59
N GLN A 238 5.56 -12.87 -6.73
CA GLN A 238 5.60 -13.48 -8.05
C GLN A 238 7.01 -13.42 -8.60
N THR A 239 7.48 -14.54 -9.13
CA THR A 239 8.72 -14.61 -9.90
C THR A 239 8.44 -14.15 -11.33
N ARG A 240 9.32 -13.33 -11.90
CA ARG A 240 9.24 -12.94 -13.30
C ARG A 240 10.61 -12.99 -13.96
N ILE A 241 10.62 -13.24 -15.25
CA ILE A 241 11.82 -13.16 -16.08
C ILE A 241 11.85 -11.79 -16.73
N ILE A 242 12.99 -11.13 -16.69
CA ILE A 242 13.25 -9.88 -17.40
C ILE A 242 14.32 -10.11 -18.47
N PRO A 243 14.10 -9.68 -19.71
CA PRO A 243 15.12 -9.74 -20.75
C PRO A 243 16.21 -8.70 -20.46
N ILE A 244 17.48 -9.10 -20.64
CA ILE A 244 18.64 -8.21 -20.61
C ILE A 244 19.29 -8.35 -21.99
N GLN A 245 19.14 -7.34 -22.83
CA GLN A 245 19.54 -7.40 -24.25
C GLN A 245 20.51 -6.28 -24.62
N SER A 246 21.15 -6.42 -25.75
CA SER A 246 21.98 -5.39 -26.37
C SER A 246 23.02 -4.80 -25.39
N TYR A 247 23.12 -3.50 -25.30
CA TYR A 247 24.10 -2.79 -24.48
C TYR A 247 24.06 -3.16 -22.98
N ALA A 248 22.87 -3.41 -22.44
CA ALA A 248 22.74 -3.85 -21.04
C ALA A 248 23.39 -5.23 -20.81
N LEU A 249 23.24 -6.16 -21.77
CA LEU A 249 23.85 -7.50 -21.70
C LEU A 249 25.39 -7.42 -21.84
N GLU A 250 25.88 -6.56 -22.72
CA GLU A 250 27.31 -6.33 -22.89
C GLU A 250 27.94 -5.83 -21.57
N LEU A 251 27.36 -4.81 -20.96
CA LEU A 251 27.83 -4.29 -19.66
C LEU A 251 27.77 -5.36 -18.56
N MET A 252 26.74 -6.20 -18.57
CA MET A 252 26.64 -7.31 -17.62
C MET A 252 27.74 -8.36 -17.83
N ARG A 253 28.06 -8.70 -19.07
CA ARG A 253 29.19 -9.60 -19.42
C ARG A 253 30.52 -9.00 -18.99
N GLN A 254 30.73 -7.70 -19.18
CA GLN A 254 31.94 -7.01 -18.69
C GLN A 254 32.02 -7.05 -17.16
N LYS A 255 30.91 -6.78 -16.46
CA LYS A 255 30.82 -6.83 -14.99
C LYS A 255 31.07 -8.23 -14.44
N SER A 256 30.63 -9.28 -15.14
CA SER A 256 30.84 -10.67 -14.71
C SER A 256 32.32 -11.09 -14.63
N LYS A 257 33.19 -10.49 -15.45
CA LYS A 257 34.63 -10.75 -15.44
C LYS A 257 35.33 -10.21 -14.17
N VAL A 258 34.74 -9.27 -13.48
CA VAL A 258 35.26 -8.60 -12.26
C VAL A 258 34.36 -8.76 -11.06
N ARG A 259 33.57 -9.84 -11.04
CA ARG A 259 32.66 -10.12 -9.91
C ARG A 259 33.46 -10.49 -8.65
N ARG A 260 32.95 -10.09 -7.51
CA ARG A 260 33.47 -10.50 -6.21
C ARG A 260 33.10 -11.96 -5.94
N VAL A 261 33.99 -12.68 -5.27
CA VAL A 261 33.78 -14.09 -4.91
C VAL A 261 33.09 -14.28 -3.57
N ASP A 262 33.14 -13.24 -2.71
CA ASP A 262 32.57 -13.25 -1.35
C ASP A 262 31.06 -12.90 -1.31
N THR A 263 30.45 -12.66 -2.46
CA THR A 263 29.02 -12.29 -2.54
C THR A 263 28.43 -12.68 -3.89
N ASP A 264 27.15 -13.01 -3.86
CA ASP A 264 26.36 -13.30 -5.07
C ASP A 264 25.68 -12.04 -5.66
N LEU A 265 25.79 -10.87 -4.98
CA LEU A 265 25.19 -9.63 -5.47
C LEU A 265 25.97 -9.06 -6.66
N VAL A 266 25.25 -8.56 -7.68
CA VAL A 266 25.84 -7.79 -8.79
C VAL A 266 26.41 -6.45 -8.28
N PHE A 267 25.70 -5.84 -7.34
CA PHE A 267 26.03 -4.56 -6.74
C PHE A 267 26.17 -4.68 -5.21
N PRO A 268 27.25 -5.29 -4.71
CA PRO A 268 27.43 -5.45 -3.27
C PRO A 268 27.79 -4.15 -2.58
N GLY A 269 27.34 -4.00 -1.35
CA GLY A 269 27.72 -2.89 -0.47
C GLY A 269 29.24 -2.89 -0.22
N LYS A 270 29.81 -1.71 -0.01
CA LYS A 270 31.25 -1.57 0.27
C LYS A 270 31.62 -2.07 1.67
N VAL A 271 30.80 -1.77 2.67
CA VAL A 271 31.04 -2.14 4.07
C VAL A 271 30.47 -3.52 4.39
N ASP A 272 29.27 -3.81 3.89
CA ASP A 272 28.57 -5.08 4.10
C ASP A 272 28.25 -5.69 2.72
N PRO A 273 29.01 -6.67 2.24
CA PRO A 273 28.81 -7.30 0.93
C PRO A 273 27.53 -8.16 0.86
N THR A 274 26.89 -8.45 1.99
CA THR A 274 25.62 -9.18 2.03
C THR A 274 24.43 -8.30 1.68
N LYS A 275 24.59 -6.98 1.74
CA LYS A 275 23.58 -5.98 1.40
C LYS A 275 23.88 -5.30 0.06
N PRO A 276 22.85 -4.95 -0.72
CA PRO A 276 23.06 -4.22 -1.96
C PRO A 276 23.61 -2.81 -1.71
N PHE A 277 24.42 -2.34 -2.64
CA PHE A 277 24.96 -0.97 -2.60
C PHE A 277 23.84 0.07 -2.69
N ASP A 278 23.92 1.11 -1.86
CA ASP A 278 22.99 2.23 -1.87
C ASP A 278 23.46 3.33 -2.84
N PHE A 279 22.84 3.39 -4.00
CA PHE A 279 23.18 4.38 -5.02
C PHE A 279 22.57 5.77 -4.79
N ARG A 280 21.77 6.02 -3.75
CA ARG A 280 21.02 7.29 -3.59
C ARG A 280 21.93 8.53 -3.71
N ARG A 281 23.00 8.59 -2.93
CA ARG A 281 23.90 9.76 -2.95
C ARG A 281 24.59 9.93 -4.32
N SER A 282 25.00 8.82 -4.93
CA SER A 282 25.62 8.82 -6.24
C SER A 282 24.66 9.26 -7.35
N TRP A 283 23.41 8.79 -7.26
CA TRP A 283 22.33 9.13 -8.15
C TRP A 283 21.98 10.64 -8.08
N GLU A 284 21.79 11.18 -6.88
CA GLU A 284 21.50 12.60 -6.68
C GLU A 284 22.65 13.49 -7.20
N SER A 285 23.90 13.05 -7.00
CA SER A 285 25.08 13.75 -7.52
C SER A 285 25.11 13.79 -9.06
N VAL A 286 24.80 12.65 -9.71
CA VAL A 286 24.77 12.57 -11.18
C VAL A 286 23.62 13.40 -11.75
N LEU A 287 22.42 13.34 -11.21
CA LEU A 287 21.30 14.17 -11.65
C LEU A 287 21.62 15.67 -11.58
N ARG A 288 22.27 16.10 -10.49
CA ARG A 288 22.69 17.49 -10.33
C ARG A 288 23.72 17.90 -11.37
N LYS A 289 24.73 17.06 -11.63
CA LYS A 289 25.76 17.31 -12.64
C LYS A 289 25.17 17.35 -14.07
N ALA A 290 24.22 16.46 -14.34
CA ALA A 290 23.52 16.42 -15.63
C ALA A 290 22.44 17.53 -15.77
N GLY A 291 22.20 18.34 -14.75
CA GLY A 291 21.16 19.37 -14.80
C GLY A 291 19.72 18.82 -14.90
N ILE A 292 19.50 17.51 -14.69
CA ILE A 292 18.19 16.86 -14.79
C ILE A 292 17.39 17.15 -13.52
N LYS A 293 16.37 17.96 -13.65
CA LYS A 293 15.50 18.39 -12.54
C LYS A 293 14.27 17.49 -12.40
N ASP A 294 13.72 17.44 -11.18
CA ASP A 294 12.50 16.70 -10.84
C ASP A 294 12.47 15.27 -11.40
N PHE A 295 13.54 14.53 -11.20
CA PHE A 295 13.67 13.16 -11.67
C PHE A 295 14.13 12.23 -10.54
N ARG A 296 13.41 11.12 -10.35
CA ARG A 296 13.66 10.14 -9.28
C ARG A 296 14.09 8.81 -9.88
N TRP A 297 14.78 7.97 -9.12
CA TRP A 297 15.14 6.63 -9.58
C TRP A 297 13.96 5.84 -10.15
N HIS A 298 12.76 5.96 -9.56
CA HIS A 298 11.60 5.23 -10.05
C HIS A 298 11.10 5.73 -11.41
N ASP A 299 11.42 6.95 -11.78
CA ASP A 299 11.05 7.53 -13.06
C ASP A 299 11.85 6.90 -14.23
N LEU A 300 12.99 6.20 -13.96
CA LEU A 300 13.66 5.33 -14.95
C LEU A 300 12.72 4.22 -15.45
N ARG A 301 11.95 3.64 -14.55
CA ARG A 301 10.94 2.65 -14.93
C ARG A 301 9.76 3.27 -15.69
N HIS A 302 9.39 4.51 -15.37
CA HIS A 302 8.41 5.25 -16.15
C HIS A 302 8.97 5.53 -17.56
N SER A 303 10.23 5.92 -17.68
CA SER A 303 10.91 6.07 -18.97
C SER A 303 10.90 4.75 -19.76
N ALA A 304 11.27 3.62 -19.14
CA ALA A 304 11.19 2.32 -19.81
C ALA A 304 9.77 2.01 -20.33
N GLY A 305 8.73 2.21 -19.50
CA GLY A 305 7.34 2.00 -19.92
C GLY A 305 6.89 2.94 -21.04
N SER A 306 7.30 4.20 -20.99
CA SER A 306 7.02 5.18 -22.04
C SER A 306 7.68 4.81 -23.37
N TYR A 307 8.97 4.42 -23.34
CA TYR A 307 9.67 4.01 -24.55
C TYR A 307 9.14 2.69 -25.12
N LEU A 308 8.73 1.73 -24.29
CA LEU A 308 8.03 0.53 -24.74
C LEU A 308 6.74 0.89 -25.50
N ALA A 309 5.93 1.80 -24.94
CA ALA A 309 4.71 2.26 -25.59
C ALA A 309 4.97 2.98 -26.91
N MET A 310 5.94 3.91 -26.94
CA MET A 310 6.36 4.62 -28.16
C MET A 310 6.87 3.68 -29.25
N ASN A 311 7.45 2.52 -28.87
CA ASN A 311 7.88 1.47 -29.80
C ASN A 311 6.78 0.43 -30.10
N GLY A 312 5.54 0.73 -29.78
CA GLY A 312 4.39 -0.06 -30.21
C GLY A 312 4.03 -1.25 -29.32
N ALA A 313 4.67 -1.38 -28.14
CA ALA A 313 4.30 -2.43 -27.20
C ALA A 313 2.87 -2.22 -26.71
N SER A 314 2.06 -3.27 -26.72
CA SER A 314 0.71 -3.26 -26.18
C SER A 314 0.73 -3.07 -24.65
N SER A 315 -0.38 -2.58 -24.09
CA SER A 315 -0.51 -2.46 -22.62
C SER A 315 -0.30 -3.78 -21.89
N ARG A 316 -0.60 -4.92 -22.53
CA ARG A 316 -0.37 -6.26 -21.97
C ARG A 316 1.12 -6.58 -21.91
N GLU A 317 1.85 -6.37 -22.98
CA GLU A 317 3.31 -6.57 -23.03
C GLU A 317 4.04 -5.66 -22.04
N ILE A 318 3.65 -4.38 -21.98
CA ILE A 318 4.16 -3.43 -20.99
C ILE A 318 3.89 -3.92 -19.56
N ALA A 319 2.68 -4.42 -19.29
CA ALA A 319 2.33 -4.96 -17.97
C ALA A 319 3.18 -6.17 -17.61
N GLU A 320 3.44 -7.07 -18.56
CA GLU A 320 4.26 -8.26 -18.39
C GLU A 320 5.74 -7.88 -18.14
N ILE A 321 6.34 -7.11 -19.02
CA ILE A 321 7.75 -6.67 -18.93
C ILE A 321 8.00 -5.93 -17.61
N LEU A 322 7.14 -4.97 -17.28
CA LEU A 322 7.27 -4.21 -16.06
C LEU A 322 6.82 -4.98 -14.80
N GLY A 323 6.08 -6.07 -14.91
CA GLY A 323 5.47 -6.81 -13.80
C GLY A 323 4.42 -5.95 -13.07
N HIS A 324 3.45 -5.45 -13.81
CA HIS A 324 2.27 -4.78 -13.27
C HIS A 324 1.24 -5.82 -12.80
N LYS A 325 0.55 -5.55 -11.70
CA LYS A 325 -0.50 -6.44 -11.20
C LYS A 325 -1.79 -6.36 -12.02
N THR A 326 -2.06 -5.20 -12.59
CA THR A 326 -3.26 -4.92 -13.36
C THR A 326 -2.89 -4.21 -14.65
N LEU A 327 -3.68 -4.41 -15.70
CA LEU A 327 -3.51 -3.71 -16.98
C LEU A 327 -3.68 -2.19 -16.81
N GLU A 328 -4.54 -1.76 -15.91
CA GLU A 328 -4.76 -0.35 -15.58
C GLU A 328 -3.45 0.40 -15.25
N MET A 329 -2.49 -0.29 -14.60
CA MET A 329 -1.18 0.30 -14.32
C MET A 329 -0.35 0.54 -15.60
N ALA A 330 -0.56 -0.21 -16.67
CA ALA A 330 0.12 -0.04 -17.95
C ALA A 330 -0.64 0.93 -18.86
N MET A 331 -1.95 1.06 -18.74
CA MET A 331 -2.78 1.99 -19.51
C MET A 331 -2.36 3.45 -19.35
N ARG A 332 -1.63 3.79 -18.29
CA ARG A 332 -1.04 5.14 -18.14
C ARG A 332 -0.10 5.56 -19.26
N TYR A 333 0.42 4.60 -20.03
CA TYR A 333 1.31 4.85 -21.17
C TYR A 333 0.57 4.85 -22.52
N SER A 334 -0.72 4.53 -22.57
CA SER A 334 -1.49 4.36 -23.81
C SER A 334 -1.56 5.64 -24.65
N HIS A 335 -1.54 6.82 -24.01
CA HIS A 335 -1.52 8.10 -24.73
C HIS A 335 -0.24 8.32 -25.58
N LEU A 336 0.81 7.52 -25.35
CA LEU A 336 2.06 7.60 -26.12
C LEU A 336 2.05 6.68 -27.37
N THR A 337 0.98 5.93 -27.60
CA THR A 337 0.84 5.00 -28.73
C THR A 337 0.04 5.56 -29.90
N GLU A 338 -0.40 6.82 -29.87
CA GLU A 338 -1.25 7.41 -30.91
C GLU A 338 -0.63 7.33 -32.32
N GLY A 339 0.68 7.68 -32.46
CA GLY A 339 1.39 7.55 -33.72
C GLY A 339 1.51 6.09 -34.20
N HIS A 340 1.58 5.13 -33.30
CA HIS A 340 1.61 3.70 -33.64
C HIS A 340 0.26 3.22 -34.17
N SER A 341 -0.85 3.68 -33.62
CA SER A 341 -2.20 3.34 -34.10
C SER A 341 -2.40 3.73 -35.54
N VAL A 342 -1.91 4.92 -35.96
CA VAL A 342 -1.96 5.37 -37.34
C VAL A 342 -1.14 4.45 -38.25
N SER A 343 0.06 4.06 -37.84
CA SER A 343 0.92 3.16 -38.63
C SER A 343 0.32 1.76 -38.77
N VAL A 344 -0.32 1.25 -37.71
CA VAL A 344 -1.00 -0.05 -37.71
C VAL A 344 -2.19 -0.05 -38.67
N VAL A 345 -3.03 1.00 -38.62
CA VAL A 345 -4.16 1.17 -39.57
C VAL A 345 -3.66 1.31 -41.03
N LYS A 346 -2.60 2.07 -41.25
CA LYS A 346 -1.98 2.17 -42.56
C LYS A 346 -1.48 0.83 -43.05
N SER A 347 -0.70 0.12 -42.25
CA SER A 347 -0.17 -1.23 -42.60
C SER A 347 -1.29 -2.24 -42.89
N MET A 348 -2.38 -2.17 -42.13
CA MET A 348 -3.56 -3.00 -42.34
C MET A 348 -4.19 -2.69 -43.72
N ASN A 349 -4.42 -1.41 -43.98
CA ASN A 349 -5.01 -0.96 -45.26
C ASN A 349 -4.12 -1.31 -46.43
N ASP A 350 -2.81 -1.06 -46.35
CA ASP A 350 -1.84 -1.43 -47.39
C ASP A 350 -1.94 -2.94 -47.74
N LYS A 351 -2.01 -3.82 -46.72
CA LYS A 351 -2.16 -5.26 -46.91
C LYS A 351 -3.54 -5.69 -47.44
N MET A 352 -4.62 -5.03 -46.97
CA MET A 352 -5.98 -5.37 -47.37
C MET A 352 -6.30 -4.95 -48.79
N PHE A 353 -5.71 -3.82 -49.22
CA PHE A 353 -6.04 -3.16 -50.51
C PHE A 353 -4.88 -3.17 -51.50
N GLU A 354 -3.84 -4.02 -51.28
CA GLU A 354 -2.65 -4.13 -52.15
C GLU A 354 -2.98 -4.51 -53.58
N LYS A 355 -4.20 -5.02 -53.85
CA LYS A 355 -4.69 -5.40 -55.20
C LYS A 355 -5.63 -4.39 -55.83
N TYR A 356 -5.87 -3.27 -55.20
CA TYR A 356 -6.73 -2.19 -55.66
C TYR A 356 -5.94 -0.88 -55.83
#